data_ba33e10ce57e226aae4c3f855e3ee673
#
_entry.id   ba33e10ce57e226aae4c3f855e3ee673
#
_cell.length_a   1.000
_cell.length_b   1.000
_cell.length_c   1.000
_cell.angle_alpha   90.00
_cell.angle_beta   90.00
_cell.angle_gamma   90.00
#
_symmetry.space_group_name_H-M   'P 1'
#
loop_
_entity.id
_entity.type
_entity.pdbx_description
1 polymer ?
#
loop_
_entity_poly.entity_id
_entity_poly.type
_entity_poly.pdbx_seq_one_letter_code
_entity_poly.pdbx_strand_id
1 'polypeptide(L)'
;MTLQLRLSVEPHASAADVAAVQAGLRAFNVARIGEPVEEPVQIFLRDTNARVVGGLLGHIRWRWLYVSKLWIDDAHRGAGHGAAMMTAAESHATTRGCVGAYLDTFEYQARPFYEKLGYTVFGTLDGYPPGYRQYHLAKRFPPTAHQY
;
A
#
# COMPACT_ATOMS: atom_id res chain seq x y z
N MET A 1 -1.21 4.46 -44.96
CA MET A 1 0.04 3.82 -44.50
C MET A 1 -0.17 3.17 -43.17
N THR A 2 -0.04 1.88 -43.10
CA THR A 2 -0.07 1.17 -41.80
C THR A 2 1.29 1.40 -41.14
N LEU A 3 1.30 2.05 -39.98
CA LEU A 3 2.50 2.16 -39.16
C LEU A 3 2.91 0.76 -38.71
N GLN A 4 4.12 0.34 -39.08
CA GLN A 4 4.64 -0.95 -38.69
C GLN A 4 5.15 -0.84 -37.26
N LEU A 5 4.39 -1.43 -36.30
CA LEU A 5 4.78 -1.48 -34.91
C LEU A 5 5.62 -2.72 -34.67
N ARG A 6 6.57 -2.61 -33.74
CA ARG A 6 7.40 -3.72 -33.30
C ARG A 6 7.26 -3.87 -31.79
N LEU A 7 7.04 -5.10 -31.34
CA LEU A 7 6.97 -5.44 -29.93
C LEU A 7 8.25 -6.18 -29.54
N SER A 8 8.82 -5.84 -28.39
CA SER A 8 10.01 -6.50 -27.86
C SER A 8 9.92 -6.66 -26.33
N VAL A 9 10.46 -7.77 -25.84
CA VAL A 9 10.67 -7.95 -24.39
C VAL A 9 12.10 -7.50 -24.09
N GLU A 10 12.23 -6.50 -23.21
CA GLU A 10 13.51 -5.85 -22.92
C GLU A 10 13.83 -5.96 -21.44
N PRO A 11 14.70 -6.91 -21.04
CA PRO A 11 15.02 -7.13 -19.63
C PRO A 11 15.80 -5.98 -18.99
N HIS A 12 16.41 -5.11 -19.80
CA HIS A 12 17.21 -3.98 -19.34
C HIS A 12 16.76 -2.67 -20.01
N ALA A 13 15.47 -2.38 -19.90
CA ALA A 13 14.91 -1.15 -20.48
C ALA A 13 15.51 0.10 -19.83
N SER A 14 15.61 1.17 -20.61
CA SER A 14 16.07 2.46 -20.10
C SER A 14 15.04 3.08 -19.13
N ALA A 15 15.52 3.89 -18.19
CA ALA A 15 14.63 4.64 -17.30
C ALA A 15 13.69 5.57 -18.08
N ALA A 16 14.15 6.13 -19.20
CA ALA A 16 13.34 6.98 -20.06
C ALA A 16 12.17 6.21 -20.70
N ASP A 17 12.40 4.98 -21.16
CA ASP A 17 11.35 4.15 -21.74
C ASP A 17 10.32 3.73 -20.69
N VAL A 18 10.77 3.36 -19.51
CA VAL A 18 9.87 3.07 -18.37
C VAL A 18 9.04 4.30 -18.03
N ALA A 19 9.67 5.47 -17.93
CA ALA A 19 8.98 6.73 -17.64
C ALA A 19 7.95 7.09 -18.70
N ALA A 20 8.20 6.77 -19.97
CA ALA A 20 7.25 7.02 -21.06
C ALA A 20 5.95 6.22 -20.87
N VAL A 21 6.05 4.97 -20.45
CA VAL A 21 4.86 4.14 -20.15
C VAL A 21 4.09 4.71 -18.96
N GLN A 22 4.80 5.08 -17.90
CA GLN A 22 4.20 5.66 -16.69
C GLN A 22 3.49 6.98 -17.01
N ALA A 23 4.14 7.86 -17.78
CA ALA A 23 3.57 9.15 -18.17
C ALA A 23 2.34 8.99 -19.06
N GLY A 24 2.36 8.03 -19.98
CA GLY A 24 1.22 7.74 -20.86
C GLY A 24 0.00 7.27 -20.08
N LEU A 25 0.19 6.35 -19.14
CA LEU A 25 -0.90 5.87 -18.29
C LEU A 25 -1.42 6.98 -17.35
N ARG A 26 -0.50 7.76 -16.78
CA ARG A 26 -0.89 8.90 -15.93
C ARG A 26 -1.75 9.90 -16.69
N ALA A 27 -1.34 10.28 -17.90
CA ALA A 27 -2.09 11.22 -18.73
C ALA A 27 -3.50 10.70 -19.05
N PHE A 28 -3.62 9.41 -19.34
CA PHE A 28 -4.91 8.77 -19.55
C PHE A 28 -5.81 8.86 -18.30
N ASN A 29 -5.25 8.56 -17.13
CA ASN A 29 -5.98 8.59 -15.87
C ASN A 29 -6.40 10.01 -15.49
N VAL A 30 -5.50 10.98 -15.60
CA VAL A 30 -5.76 12.39 -15.29
C VAL A 30 -6.88 12.95 -16.16
N ALA A 31 -6.90 12.59 -17.43
CA ALA A 31 -7.95 13.02 -18.37
C ALA A 31 -9.34 12.50 -17.96
N ARG A 32 -9.41 11.38 -17.23
CA ARG A 32 -10.66 10.74 -16.82
C ARG A 32 -11.14 11.19 -15.45
N ILE A 33 -10.25 11.30 -14.47
CA ILE A 33 -10.61 11.48 -13.06
C ILE A 33 -9.83 12.61 -12.36
N GLY A 34 -9.04 13.38 -13.11
CA GLY A 34 -8.25 14.49 -12.57
C GLY A 34 -6.93 14.05 -11.94
N GLU A 35 -6.16 15.03 -11.48
CA GLU A 35 -4.88 14.80 -10.82
C GLU A 35 -5.09 14.07 -9.49
N PRO A 36 -4.42 12.94 -9.25
CA PRO A 36 -4.48 12.30 -7.95
C PRO A 36 -3.67 13.09 -6.92
N VAL A 37 -4.20 13.20 -5.72
CA VAL A 37 -3.38 13.57 -4.57
C VAL A 37 -2.62 12.31 -4.15
N GLU A 38 -1.31 12.32 -4.32
CA GLU A 38 -0.45 11.20 -3.95
C GLU A 38 0.56 11.69 -2.92
N GLU A 39 0.72 10.94 -1.83
CA GLU A 39 1.78 11.20 -0.87
C GLU A 39 2.29 9.89 -0.26
N PRO A 40 3.60 9.77 0.00
CA PRO A 40 4.12 8.64 0.74
C PRO A 40 3.66 8.70 2.19
N VAL A 41 3.44 7.53 2.79
CA VAL A 41 3.19 7.40 4.23
C VAL A 41 4.33 6.57 4.79
N GLN A 42 5.09 7.17 5.70
CA GLN A 42 6.29 6.56 6.26
C GLN A 42 6.29 6.79 7.77
N ILE A 43 6.19 5.69 8.51
CA ILE A 43 6.13 5.70 9.98
C ILE A 43 7.26 4.83 10.49
N PHE A 44 8.03 5.35 11.45
CA PHE A 44 9.18 4.63 11.99
C PHE A 44 9.05 4.44 13.50
N LEU A 45 9.41 3.25 13.95
CA LEU A 45 9.63 2.94 15.35
C LEU A 45 11.13 2.97 15.60
N ARG A 46 11.56 3.79 16.55
CA ARG A 46 12.98 3.97 16.85
C ARG A 46 13.28 3.64 18.29
N ASP A 47 14.45 3.06 18.53
CA ASP A 47 14.94 2.83 19.88
C ASP A 47 15.56 4.12 20.46
N THR A 48 16.08 4.02 21.70
CA THR A 48 16.69 5.16 22.40
C THR A 48 17.96 5.69 21.72
N ASN A 49 18.55 4.91 20.82
CA ASN A 49 19.71 5.30 20.01
C ASN A 49 19.31 5.81 18.61
N ALA A 50 18.01 6.09 18.41
CA ALA A 50 17.42 6.52 17.14
C ALA A 50 17.53 5.50 15.99
N ARG A 51 17.87 4.23 16.30
CA ARG A 51 17.92 3.17 15.31
C ARG A 51 16.51 2.73 14.95
N VAL A 52 16.22 2.51 13.67
CA VAL A 52 14.93 2.00 13.21
C VAL A 52 14.81 0.53 13.61
N VAL A 53 13.83 0.23 14.44
CA VAL A 53 13.49 -1.13 14.91
C VAL A 53 12.13 -1.60 14.41
N GLY A 54 11.44 -0.78 13.65
CA GLY A 54 10.18 -1.12 12.98
C GLY A 54 9.74 0.02 12.09
N GLY A 55 8.76 -0.25 11.26
CA GLY A 55 8.22 0.78 10.39
C GLY A 55 7.07 0.30 9.53
N LEU A 56 6.35 1.28 9.03
CA LEU A 56 5.26 1.11 8.07
C LEU A 56 5.57 1.99 6.86
N LEU A 57 5.51 1.40 5.67
CA LEU A 57 5.66 2.10 4.41
C LEU A 57 4.39 1.91 3.58
N GLY A 58 3.94 2.99 2.97
CA GLY A 58 2.78 2.97 2.11
C GLY A 58 2.61 4.29 1.38
N HIS A 59 1.45 4.49 0.81
CA HIS A 59 1.11 5.74 0.15
C HIS A 59 -0.39 5.97 0.17
N ILE A 60 -0.76 7.23 0.01
CA ILE A 60 -2.14 7.66 -0.23
C ILE A 60 -2.28 7.97 -1.72
N ARG A 61 -3.34 7.46 -2.33
CA ARG A 61 -3.71 7.76 -3.70
C ARG A 61 -5.22 7.57 -3.88
N TRP A 62 -5.86 8.50 -4.55
CA TRP A 62 -7.30 8.46 -4.82
C TRP A 62 -8.15 8.11 -3.58
N ARG A 63 -7.84 8.78 -2.46
CA ARG A 63 -8.56 8.64 -1.19
C ARG A 63 -8.48 7.25 -0.55
N TRP A 64 -7.43 6.50 -0.88
CA TRP A 64 -7.13 5.21 -0.25
C TRP A 64 -5.70 5.18 0.25
N LEU A 65 -5.54 4.62 1.44
CA LEU A 65 -4.23 4.28 1.99
C LEU A 65 -3.86 2.87 1.53
N TYR A 66 -2.71 2.74 0.89
CA TYR A 66 -2.10 1.43 0.64
C TYR A 66 -0.93 1.23 1.60
N VAL A 67 -0.97 0.13 2.37
CA VAL A 67 0.15 -0.27 3.25
C VAL A 67 0.95 -1.31 2.50
N SER A 68 2.15 -0.94 2.07
CA SER A 68 3.01 -1.82 1.29
C SER A 68 3.91 -2.69 2.15
N LYS A 69 4.36 -2.18 3.30
CA LYS A 69 5.27 -2.90 4.21
C LYS A 69 4.98 -2.54 5.65
N LEU A 70 4.98 -3.55 6.51
CA LEU A 70 4.93 -3.39 7.95
C LEU A 70 5.92 -4.38 8.55
N TRP A 71 6.88 -3.88 9.29
CA TRP A 71 7.94 -4.70 9.88
C TRP A 71 8.28 -4.21 11.28
N ILE A 72 8.54 -5.15 12.17
CA ILE A 72 9.04 -4.90 13.53
C ILE A 72 10.13 -5.92 13.80
N ASP A 73 11.27 -5.45 14.31
CA ASP A 73 12.36 -6.29 14.78
C ASP A 73 11.87 -7.31 15.81
N ASP A 74 12.38 -8.53 15.76
CA ASP A 74 11.99 -9.63 16.65
C ASP A 74 12.00 -9.25 18.13
N ALA A 75 13.01 -8.48 18.55
CA ALA A 75 13.17 -8.04 19.95
C ALA A 75 12.05 -7.12 20.44
N HIS A 76 11.28 -6.52 19.51
CA HIS A 76 10.25 -5.52 19.81
C HIS A 76 8.84 -6.00 19.46
N ARG A 77 8.67 -7.27 19.07
CA ARG A 77 7.37 -7.85 18.75
C ARG A 77 6.57 -8.17 20.02
N GLY A 78 5.24 -8.27 19.86
CA GLY A 78 4.35 -8.66 20.94
C GLY A 78 4.03 -7.56 21.95
N ALA A 79 4.39 -6.31 21.67
CA ALA A 79 4.15 -5.16 22.56
C ALA A 79 3.11 -4.16 22.01
N GLY A 80 2.40 -4.50 20.93
CA GLY A 80 1.35 -3.63 20.36
C GLY A 80 1.85 -2.57 19.39
N HIS A 81 3.12 -2.58 19.03
CA HIS A 81 3.70 -1.55 18.12
C HIS A 81 3.12 -1.62 16.71
N GLY A 82 2.84 -2.82 16.20
CA GLY A 82 2.22 -2.98 14.88
C GLY A 82 0.84 -2.35 14.82
N ALA A 83 0.00 -2.61 15.81
CA ALA A 83 -1.33 -1.99 15.92
C ALA A 83 -1.22 -0.47 16.06
N ALA A 84 -0.27 0.03 16.84
CA ALA A 84 -0.05 1.47 17.01
C ALA A 84 0.36 2.14 15.70
N MET A 85 1.23 1.53 14.90
CA MET A 85 1.63 2.05 13.59
C MET A 85 0.48 2.04 12.60
N MET A 86 -0.32 0.98 12.58
CA MET A 86 -1.53 0.92 11.74
C MET A 86 -2.53 2.01 12.12
N THR A 87 -2.77 2.20 13.42
CA THR A 87 -3.65 3.27 13.92
C THR A 87 -3.12 4.65 13.49
N ALA A 88 -1.84 4.89 13.63
CA ALA A 88 -1.22 6.16 13.21
C ALA A 88 -1.38 6.40 11.70
N ALA A 89 -1.18 5.37 10.89
CA ALA A 89 -1.34 5.46 9.44
C ALA A 89 -2.80 5.73 9.04
N GLU A 90 -3.75 5.04 9.66
CA GLU A 90 -5.18 5.22 9.40
C GLU A 90 -5.66 6.60 9.85
N SER A 91 -5.20 7.10 10.99
CA SER A 91 -5.52 8.46 11.47
C SER A 91 -4.97 9.52 10.51
N HIS A 92 -3.72 9.37 10.08
CA HIS A 92 -3.13 10.27 9.09
C HIS A 92 -3.92 10.26 7.77
N ALA A 93 -4.26 9.06 7.28
CA ALA A 93 -5.04 8.91 6.06
C ALA A 93 -6.43 9.54 6.18
N THR A 94 -7.08 9.39 7.33
CA THR A 94 -8.40 9.99 7.60
C THR A 94 -8.32 11.51 7.54
N THR A 95 -7.29 12.12 8.11
CA THR A 95 -7.10 13.59 8.04
C THR A 95 -6.85 14.07 6.62
N ARG A 96 -6.40 13.20 5.72
CA ARG A 96 -6.19 13.48 4.29
C ARG A 96 -7.42 13.17 3.44
N GLY A 97 -8.55 12.81 4.06
CA GLY A 97 -9.79 12.53 3.36
C GLY A 97 -9.88 11.12 2.79
N CYS A 98 -9.04 10.18 3.22
CA CYS A 98 -9.12 8.80 2.79
C CYS A 98 -10.40 8.13 3.30
N VAL A 99 -10.96 7.25 2.48
CA VAL A 99 -12.20 6.52 2.79
C VAL A 99 -11.92 5.10 3.26
N GLY A 100 -10.69 4.64 3.16
CA GLY A 100 -10.30 3.31 3.58
C GLY A 100 -8.83 3.03 3.35
N ALA A 101 -8.44 1.82 3.71
CA ALA A 101 -7.09 1.30 3.53
C ALA A 101 -7.14 -0.10 2.94
N TYR A 102 -6.12 -0.47 2.22
CA TYR A 102 -5.96 -1.83 1.70
C TYR A 102 -4.50 -2.25 1.77
N LEU A 103 -4.30 -3.55 1.77
CA LEU A 103 -2.97 -4.15 1.86
C LEU A 103 -3.00 -5.57 1.32
N ASP A 104 -1.85 -6.16 1.19
CA ASP A 104 -1.69 -7.58 0.93
C ASP A 104 -0.73 -8.20 1.96
N THR A 105 -0.92 -9.48 2.25
CA THR A 105 -0.07 -10.25 3.15
C THR A 105 -0.03 -11.69 2.70
N PHE A 106 1.08 -12.36 2.99
CA PHE A 106 1.22 -13.78 2.68
C PHE A 106 0.70 -14.65 3.82
N GLU A 107 0.30 -15.87 3.49
CA GLU A 107 -0.27 -16.84 4.42
C GLU A 107 0.61 -17.06 5.65
N TYR A 108 1.94 -17.07 5.49
CA TYR A 108 2.90 -17.24 6.57
C TYR A 108 3.18 -15.96 7.39
N GLN A 109 2.55 -14.84 7.05
CA GLN A 109 2.77 -13.56 7.73
C GLN A 109 1.70 -13.28 8.78
N ALA A 110 0.80 -12.32 8.55
CA ALA A 110 0.05 -11.72 9.64
C ALA A 110 -1.45 -11.48 9.33
N ARG A 111 -2.09 -12.33 8.52
CA ARG A 111 -3.52 -12.18 8.22
C ARG A 111 -4.38 -11.99 9.48
N PRO A 112 -4.26 -12.83 10.54
CA PRO A 112 -5.08 -12.66 11.74
C PRO A 112 -4.87 -11.32 12.43
N PHE A 113 -3.66 -10.78 12.39
CA PHE A 113 -3.34 -9.46 12.94
C PHE A 113 -4.18 -8.38 12.26
N TYR A 114 -4.24 -8.38 10.94
CA TYR A 114 -5.02 -7.40 10.18
C TYR A 114 -6.51 -7.59 10.36
N GLU A 115 -6.98 -8.82 10.44
CA GLU A 115 -8.41 -9.11 10.67
C GLU A 115 -8.88 -8.56 12.02
N LYS A 116 -8.04 -8.63 13.05
CA LYS A 116 -8.33 -8.03 14.36
C LYS A 116 -8.42 -6.49 14.30
N LEU A 117 -7.76 -5.87 13.34
CA LEU A 117 -7.82 -4.43 13.13
C LEU A 117 -9.00 -4.01 12.25
N GLY A 118 -9.85 -4.94 11.84
CA GLY A 118 -11.04 -4.67 11.04
C GLY A 118 -10.86 -4.83 9.54
N TYR A 119 -9.75 -5.40 9.09
CA TYR A 119 -9.53 -5.70 7.66
C TYR A 119 -10.21 -6.99 7.28
N THR A 120 -10.77 -7.02 6.08
CA THR A 120 -11.48 -8.18 5.53
C THR A 120 -10.80 -8.62 4.23
N VAL A 121 -10.60 -9.93 4.07
CA VAL A 121 -10.07 -10.50 2.83
C VAL A 121 -11.09 -10.29 1.70
N PHE A 122 -10.67 -9.68 0.62
CA PHE A 122 -11.49 -9.52 -0.59
C PHE A 122 -10.92 -10.25 -1.80
N GLY A 123 -9.73 -10.84 -1.69
CA GLY A 123 -9.11 -11.61 -2.76
C GLY A 123 -8.01 -12.51 -2.23
N THR A 124 -7.82 -13.63 -2.92
CA THR A 124 -6.79 -14.63 -2.59
C THR A 124 -6.10 -15.08 -3.87
N LEU A 125 -4.78 -15.10 -3.86
CA LEU A 125 -3.98 -15.66 -4.94
C LEU A 125 -3.30 -16.93 -4.43
N ASP A 126 -3.72 -18.07 -4.96
CA ASP A 126 -3.14 -19.35 -4.61
C ASP A 126 -1.78 -19.55 -5.31
N GLY A 127 -0.83 -20.16 -4.62
CA GLY A 127 0.49 -20.47 -5.19
C GLY A 127 1.42 -19.27 -5.30
N TYR A 128 1.24 -18.24 -4.47
CA TYR A 128 2.09 -17.06 -4.42
C TYR A 128 2.50 -16.74 -2.97
N PRO A 129 3.77 -17.00 -2.58
CA PRO A 129 4.76 -17.82 -3.32
C PRO A 129 4.32 -19.28 -3.43
N PRO A 130 4.98 -20.10 -4.28
CA PRO A 130 4.60 -21.51 -4.43
C PRO A 130 4.46 -22.23 -3.09
N GLY A 131 3.33 -22.93 -2.89
CA GLY A 131 2.99 -23.60 -1.63
C GLY A 131 2.26 -22.72 -0.61
N TYR A 132 2.07 -21.44 -0.90
CA TYR A 132 1.40 -20.46 -0.01
C TYR A 132 0.32 -19.70 -0.76
N ARG A 133 -0.40 -18.87 -0.01
CA ARG A 133 -1.40 -17.94 -0.55
C ARG A 133 -1.01 -16.50 -0.24
N GLN A 134 -1.39 -15.60 -1.13
CA GLN A 134 -1.39 -14.17 -0.85
C GLN A 134 -2.83 -13.72 -0.63
N TYR A 135 -3.08 -12.96 0.42
CA TYR A 135 -4.39 -12.38 0.72
C TYR A 135 -4.38 -10.89 0.46
N HIS A 136 -5.45 -10.38 -0.13
CA HIS A 136 -5.71 -8.96 -0.29
C HIS A 136 -6.83 -8.57 0.68
N LEU A 137 -6.56 -7.58 1.53
CA LEU A 137 -7.47 -7.15 2.58
C LEU A 137 -7.77 -5.66 2.46
N ALA A 138 -8.95 -5.27 2.90
CA ALA A 138 -9.37 -3.87 2.92
C ALA A 138 -10.19 -3.56 4.16
N LYS A 139 -10.18 -2.28 4.53
CA LYS A 139 -10.98 -1.72 5.62
C LYS A 139 -11.52 -0.36 5.17
N ARG A 140 -12.83 -0.15 5.30
CA ARG A 140 -13.41 1.17 5.10
C ARG A 140 -13.43 1.93 6.41
N PHE A 141 -13.05 3.20 6.35
CA PHE A 141 -13.10 4.06 7.52
C PHE A 141 -14.53 4.55 7.74
N PRO A 142 -14.92 4.80 9.01
CA PRO A 142 -16.24 5.41 9.29
C PRO A 142 -16.34 6.78 8.59
N PRO A 143 -17.56 7.18 8.10
CA PRO A 143 -17.76 8.52 7.58
C PRO A 143 -17.40 9.55 8.64
N THR A 144 -16.64 10.60 8.25
CA THR A 144 -16.37 11.73 9.14
C THR A 144 -17.58 12.65 9.17
N ALA A 145 -17.82 13.30 10.33
CA ALA A 145 -19.00 14.16 10.58
C ALA A 145 -19.12 15.38 9.63
N HIS A 146 -18.17 15.58 8.73
CA HIS A 146 -18.12 16.72 7.79
C HIS A 146 -18.44 16.35 6.34
N GLN A 147 -19.05 15.19 6.09
CA GLN A 147 -19.39 14.72 4.74
C GLN A 147 -20.88 14.94 4.37
N TYR A 148 -21.57 15.86 5.08
CA TYR A 148 -22.95 16.25 4.77
C TYR A 148 -23.01 17.71 4.38
#